data_eb0a6a548244af67a709f9007c9c8d14
#
_entry.id   eb0a6a548244af67a709f9007c9c8d14
#
_cell.length_a   1.000
_cell.length_b   1.000
_cell.length_c   1.000
_cell.angle_alpha   90.00
_cell.angle_beta   90.00
_cell.angle_gamma   90.00
#
_symmetry.space_group_name_H-M   'P 1'
#
loop_
_entity.id
_entity.type
_entity.pdbx_description
1 polymer ?
#
loop_
_entity_poly.entity_id
_entity_poly.type
_entity_poly.pdbx_seq_one_letter_code
_entity_poly.pdbx_strand_id
1 'polypeptide(L)'
;MFSPGKRNDLSAKEFRKKLKLYSKYNNLFFASPSRWLFDCAKESLLTKNKPVFYIPNILDNTLFKPIDKTAARLILNVDAVETVIAFGAITVSSPYKGWTYLQKALELLKQDDSLKNISVLIFGSAYNKEIADAIPFKTRFMGYLLDEYSTSLVYNAADVFIAPSLAEAFGYVVMEALSCGTPVVGFNVGGIPDMIRHKENGYLAKY
;
A
#
# COMPACT_ATOMS: atom_id res chain seq x y z
N MET A 1 10.76 -15.09 1.13
CA MET A 1 12.15 -15.54 0.88
C MET A 1 12.21 -16.10 -0.54
N PHE A 2 12.87 -15.43 -1.46
CA PHE A 2 13.04 -15.97 -2.80
C PHE A 2 14.01 -17.17 -2.70
N SER A 3 13.54 -18.33 -3.14
CA SER A 3 14.44 -19.50 -3.28
C SER A 3 15.60 -19.10 -4.19
N PRO A 4 16.87 -19.36 -3.85
CA PRO A 4 17.97 -19.11 -4.75
C PRO A 4 17.74 -19.92 -6.01
N GLY A 5 17.45 -19.19 -7.11
CA GLY A 5 17.14 -19.80 -8.40
C GLY A 5 18.27 -20.71 -8.88
N LYS A 6 17.94 -21.83 -9.45
CA LYS A 6 18.92 -22.67 -10.12
C LYS A 6 19.54 -21.86 -11.29
N ARG A 7 20.85 -22.02 -11.51
CA ARG A 7 21.64 -21.28 -12.51
C ARG A 7 21.04 -21.26 -13.94
N ASN A 8 20.04 -22.11 -14.21
CA ASN A 8 19.35 -22.28 -15.49
C ASN A 8 17.81 -22.33 -15.37
N ASP A 9 17.23 -21.72 -14.35
CA ASP A 9 15.77 -21.62 -14.23
C ASP A 9 15.18 -20.62 -15.26
N LEU A 10 13.85 -20.51 -15.31
CA LEU A 10 13.15 -19.61 -16.21
C LEU A 10 13.57 -18.15 -16.00
N SER A 11 13.75 -17.73 -14.76
CA SER A 11 14.15 -16.37 -14.39
C SER A 11 15.52 -16.03 -14.99
N ALA A 12 16.49 -16.93 -14.85
CA ALA A 12 17.83 -16.76 -15.44
C ALA A 12 17.82 -16.72 -16.98
N LYS A 13 16.93 -17.51 -17.61
CA LYS A 13 16.77 -17.50 -19.08
C LYS A 13 16.19 -16.16 -19.55
N GLU A 14 15.14 -15.69 -18.90
CA GLU A 14 14.50 -14.41 -19.23
C GLU A 14 15.42 -13.22 -18.96
N PHE A 15 16.21 -13.26 -17.89
CA PHE A 15 17.23 -12.25 -17.62
C PHE A 15 18.25 -12.16 -18.75
N ARG A 16 18.80 -13.31 -19.21
CA ARG A 16 19.75 -13.34 -20.33
C ARG A 16 19.15 -12.83 -21.64
N LYS A 17 17.89 -13.17 -21.92
CA LYS A 17 17.17 -12.64 -23.10
C LYS A 17 17.05 -11.12 -23.03
N LYS A 18 16.60 -10.59 -21.88
CA LYS A 18 16.48 -9.14 -21.65
C LYS A 18 17.84 -8.45 -21.79
N LEU A 19 18.90 -9.01 -21.21
CA LEU A 19 20.24 -8.44 -21.30
C LEU A 19 20.69 -8.32 -22.75
N LYS A 20 20.52 -9.38 -23.55
CA LYS A 20 20.84 -9.38 -24.98
C LYS A 20 19.95 -8.41 -25.76
N LEU A 21 18.70 -8.28 -25.42
CA LEU A 21 17.77 -7.36 -26.07
C LEU A 21 18.14 -5.91 -25.76
N TYR A 22 18.31 -5.56 -24.50
CA TYR A 22 18.58 -4.19 -24.05
C TYR A 22 19.95 -3.68 -24.53
N SER A 23 20.94 -4.57 -24.67
CA SER A 23 22.25 -4.18 -25.22
C SER A 23 22.21 -3.75 -26.68
N LYS A 24 21.17 -4.17 -27.45
CA LYS A 24 21.07 -3.83 -28.89
C LYS A 24 20.51 -2.42 -29.14
N TYR A 25 19.80 -1.82 -28.15
CA TYR A 25 19.12 -0.56 -28.34
C TYR A 25 19.85 0.55 -27.60
N ASN A 26 20.35 1.55 -28.32
CA ASN A 26 21.01 2.72 -27.74
C ASN A 26 19.99 3.78 -27.27
N ASN A 27 18.77 3.78 -27.81
CA ASN A 27 17.69 4.72 -27.51
C ASN A 27 16.66 4.17 -26.51
N LEU A 28 17.09 3.28 -25.60
CA LEU A 28 16.25 2.72 -24.55
C LEU A 28 16.41 3.54 -23.27
N PHE A 29 15.29 4.06 -22.77
CA PHE A 29 15.19 4.87 -21.56
C PHE A 29 14.27 4.18 -20.56
N PHE A 30 14.53 4.39 -19.26
CA PHE A 30 13.71 3.84 -18.19
C PHE A 30 13.19 4.95 -17.30
N ALA A 31 11.93 4.82 -16.85
CA ALA A 31 11.33 5.64 -15.82
C ALA A 31 10.98 4.79 -14.62
N SER A 32 11.24 5.30 -13.44
CA SER A 32 10.94 4.63 -12.17
C SER A 32 10.06 5.51 -11.30
N PRO A 33 8.94 4.98 -10.76
CA PRO A 33 7.99 5.79 -10.00
C PRO A 33 8.42 6.06 -8.55
N SER A 34 9.45 5.35 -8.04
CA SER A 34 9.98 5.55 -6.70
C SER A 34 11.50 5.64 -6.71
N ARG A 35 12.06 6.26 -5.67
CA ARG A 35 13.53 6.34 -5.47
C ARG A 35 14.13 4.96 -5.32
N TRP A 36 13.49 4.10 -4.52
CA TRP A 36 13.93 2.72 -4.36
C TRP A 36 14.04 1.99 -5.71
N LEU A 37 13.01 2.08 -6.57
CA LEU A 37 13.04 1.41 -7.88
C LEU A 37 14.03 2.09 -8.84
N PHE A 38 14.21 3.42 -8.73
CA PHE A 38 15.23 4.14 -9.47
C PHE A 38 16.63 3.63 -9.11
N ASP A 39 16.95 3.48 -7.82
CA ASP A 39 18.24 2.98 -7.35
C ASP A 39 18.46 1.52 -7.80
N CYS A 40 17.44 0.67 -7.65
CA CYS A 40 17.48 -0.70 -8.19
C CYS A 40 17.76 -0.73 -9.69
N ALA A 41 17.17 0.17 -10.47
CA ALA A 41 17.40 0.25 -11.91
C ALA A 41 18.80 0.74 -12.25
N LYS A 42 19.36 1.67 -11.47
CA LYS A 42 20.75 2.16 -11.64
C LYS A 42 21.79 1.09 -11.32
N GLU A 43 21.50 0.17 -10.42
CA GLU A 43 22.38 -0.93 -10.02
C GLU A 43 22.21 -2.18 -10.90
N SER A 44 21.05 -2.34 -11.52
CA SER A 44 20.73 -3.53 -12.31
C SER A 44 21.64 -3.67 -13.54
N LEU A 45 22.19 -4.86 -13.76
CA LEU A 45 22.95 -5.19 -14.96
C LEU A 45 22.17 -4.96 -16.27
N LEU A 46 20.83 -4.97 -16.21
CA LEU A 46 19.98 -4.73 -17.38
C LEU A 46 19.95 -3.26 -17.77
N THR A 47 20.05 -2.34 -16.80
CA THR A 47 19.72 -0.93 -17.00
C THR A 47 20.80 0.05 -16.55
N LYS A 48 21.84 -0.40 -15.81
CA LYS A 48 22.90 0.46 -15.25
C LYS A 48 23.63 1.34 -16.29
N ASN A 49 23.69 0.89 -17.54
CA ASN A 49 24.34 1.62 -18.65
C ASN A 49 23.30 2.34 -19.54
N LYS A 50 22.08 2.50 -19.07
CA LYS A 50 20.99 3.19 -19.77
C LYS A 50 20.54 4.41 -18.97
N PRO A 51 19.98 5.44 -19.63
CA PRO A 51 19.36 6.53 -18.92
C PRO A 51 18.16 6.01 -18.09
N VAL A 52 18.18 6.31 -16.80
CA VAL A 52 17.08 6.04 -15.87
C VAL A 52 16.63 7.36 -15.27
N PHE A 53 15.33 7.61 -15.27
CA PHE A 53 14.72 8.81 -14.75
C PHE A 53 13.82 8.47 -13.56
N TYR A 54 13.85 9.27 -12.52
CA TYR A 54 12.88 9.24 -11.46
C TYR A 54 11.69 10.10 -11.86
N ILE A 55 10.56 9.46 -12.13
CA ILE A 55 9.31 10.12 -12.54
C ILE A 55 8.20 9.52 -11.68
N PRO A 56 7.83 10.19 -10.58
CA PRO A 56 6.74 9.73 -9.71
C PRO A 56 5.42 9.61 -10.47
N ASN A 57 4.62 8.64 -10.06
CA ASN A 57 3.25 8.55 -10.54
C ASN A 57 2.44 9.77 -10.07
N ILE A 58 1.41 10.10 -10.81
CA ILE A 58 0.46 11.17 -10.50
C ILE A 58 -0.86 10.61 -10.04
N LEU A 59 -1.61 11.40 -9.29
CA LEU A 59 -2.95 11.10 -8.81
C LEU A 59 -3.90 12.22 -9.20
N ASP A 60 -5.13 11.89 -9.53
CA ASP A 60 -6.18 12.89 -9.73
C ASP A 60 -6.65 13.44 -8.38
N ASN A 61 -6.19 14.64 -8.05
CA ASN A 61 -6.54 15.33 -6.82
C ASN A 61 -7.93 15.96 -6.84
N THR A 62 -8.67 15.88 -7.93
CA THR A 62 -10.09 16.24 -7.95
C THR A 62 -10.96 15.14 -7.36
N LEU A 63 -10.50 13.88 -7.43
CA LEU A 63 -11.15 12.68 -6.92
C LEU A 63 -10.65 12.35 -5.50
N PHE A 64 -9.32 12.27 -5.32
CA PHE A 64 -8.69 12.00 -4.02
C PHE A 64 -8.30 13.31 -3.35
N LYS A 65 -9.21 13.84 -2.54
CA LYS A 65 -9.05 15.08 -1.78
C LYS A 65 -9.76 14.98 -0.44
N PRO A 66 -9.40 15.81 0.53
CA PRO A 66 -10.15 15.90 1.77
C PRO A 66 -11.61 16.33 1.52
N ILE A 67 -12.54 15.61 2.11
CA ILE A 67 -13.95 15.94 2.21
C ILE A 67 -14.40 15.91 3.67
N ASP A 68 -15.62 16.34 3.94
CA ASP A 68 -16.16 16.26 5.30
C ASP A 68 -16.21 14.81 5.80
N LYS A 69 -15.47 14.53 6.87
CA LYS A 69 -15.36 13.19 7.47
C LYS A 69 -16.71 12.70 8.00
N THR A 70 -17.52 13.59 8.52
CA THR A 70 -18.85 13.23 9.08
C THR A 70 -19.77 12.78 7.95
N ALA A 71 -19.74 13.48 6.82
CA ALA A 71 -20.51 13.10 5.63
C ALA A 71 -20.02 11.75 5.07
N ALA A 72 -18.70 11.54 4.95
CA ALA A 72 -18.14 10.26 4.51
C ALA A 72 -18.57 9.11 5.42
N ARG A 73 -18.50 9.29 6.75
CA ARG A 73 -18.93 8.30 7.73
C ARG A 73 -20.43 8.01 7.67
N LEU A 74 -21.26 9.04 7.49
CA LEU A 74 -22.70 8.87 7.33
C LEU A 74 -23.04 7.99 6.13
N ILE A 75 -22.42 8.27 4.97
CA ILE A 75 -22.60 7.49 3.73
C ILE A 75 -22.20 6.02 3.93
N LEU A 76 -21.10 5.77 4.66
CA LEU A 76 -20.58 4.42 4.91
C LEU A 76 -21.20 3.75 6.14
N ASN A 77 -22.19 4.38 6.80
CA ASN A 77 -22.83 3.90 8.02
C ASN A 77 -21.81 3.60 9.14
N VAL A 78 -20.84 4.51 9.31
CA VAL A 78 -19.82 4.49 10.36
C VAL A 78 -20.19 5.50 11.43
N ASP A 79 -20.13 5.09 12.70
CA ASP A 79 -20.45 5.98 13.82
C ASP A 79 -19.38 7.07 13.96
N ALA A 80 -19.83 8.29 14.29
CA ALA A 80 -18.95 9.45 14.46
C ALA A 80 -17.94 9.28 15.60
N VAL A 81 -18.30 8.48 16.64
CA VAL A 81 -17.44 8.22 17.81
C VAL A 81 -16.47 7.06 17.64
N GLU A 82 -16.55 6.32 16.52
CA GLU A 82 -15.61 5.24 16.23
C GLU A 82 -14.24 5.78 15.82
N THR A 83 -13.17 5.15 16.31
CA THR A 83 -11.82 5.31 15.73
C THR A 83 -11.67 4.32 14.59
N VAL A 84 -11.53 4.83 13.39
CA VAL A 84 -11.61 4.04 12.16
C VAL A 84 -10.22 3.76 11.60
N ILE A 85 -9.84 2.49 11.56
CA ILE A 85 -8.65 2.00 10.88
C ILE A 85 -9.07 1.46 9.52
N ALA A 86 -8.50 1.98 8.42
CA ALA A 86 -8.75 1.44 7.09
C ALA A 86 -7.57 0.61 6.58
N PHE A 87 -7.87 -0.46 5.86
CA PHE A 87 -6.92 -1.32 5.19
C PHE A 87 -7.46 -1.74 3.83
N GLY A 88 -6.65 -1.64 2.78
CA GLY A 88 -7.03 -1.99 1.42
C GLY A 88 -6.08 -2.98 0.77
N ALA A 89 -6.62 -4.10 0.25
CA ALA A 89 -5.86 -5.06 -0.53
C ALA A 89 -6.78 -5.88 -1.43
N ILE A 90 -6.42 -6.04 -2.71
CA ILE A 90 -7.14 -6.91 -3.66
C ILE A 90 -7.09 -8.37 -3.19
N THR A 91 -6.00 -8.78 -2.55
CA THR A 91 -5.83 -10.10 -1.96
C THR A 91 -5.20 -9.93 -0.58
N VAL A 92 -6.02 -9.92 0.46
CA VAL A 92 -5.58 -9.74 1.86
C VAL A 92 -4.56 -10.82 2.25
N SER A 93 -4.76 -12.06 1.80
CA SER A 93 -3.87 -13.20 2.07
C SER A 93 -2.55 -13.18 1.29
N SER A 94 -2.31 -12.19 0.42
CA SER A 94 -1.04 -12.06 -0.28
C SER A 94 0.11 -11.86 0.72
N PRO A 95 1.18 -12.70 0.67
CA PRO A 95 2.28 -12.61 1.62
C PRO A 95 2.99 -11.25 1.60
N TYR A 96 2.91 -10.52 0.47
CA TYR A 96 3.52 -9.19 0.32
C TYR A 96 2.69 -8.06 0.91
N LYS A 97 1.40 -8.29 1.20
CA LYS A 97 0.49 -7.27 1.74
C LYS A 97 0.52 -7.19 3.27
N GLY A 98 1.28 -8.06 3.93
CA GLY A 98 1.60 -7.93 5.35
C GLY A 98 0.42 -8.14 6.30
N TRP A 99 -0.62 -8.88 5.89
CA TRP A 99 -1.80 -9.14 6.72
C TRP A 99 -1.46 -9.63 8.12
N THR A 100 -0.52 -10.58 8.24
CA THR A 100 -0.11 -11.15 9.54
C THR A 100 0.48 -10.12 10.51
N TYR A 101 1.09 -9.06 9.99
CA TYR A 101 1.60 -7.96 10.81
C TYR A 101 0.48 -7.04 11.27
N LEU A 102 -0.47 -6.74 10.38
CA LEU A 102 -1.65 -5.97 10.74
C LEU A 102 -2.46 -6.71 11.81
N GLN A 103 -2.71 -8.00 11.63
CA GLN A 103 -3.44 -8.82 12.60
C GLN A 103 -2.77 -8.75 13.99
N LYS A 104 -1.47 -8.99 14.08
CA LYS A 104 -0.74 -8.88 15.34
C LYS A 104 -0.81 -7.49 15.96
N ALA A 105 -0.72 -6.44 15.15
CA ALA A 105 -0.84 -5.08 15.62
C ALA A 105 -2.25 -4.80 16.20
N LEU A 106 -3.30 -5.31 15.56
CA LEU A 106 -4.68 -5.19 16.06
C LEU A 106 -4.88 -5.98 17.36
N GLU A 107 -4.28 -7.16 17.49
CA GLU A 107 -4.29 -7.94 18.72
C GLU A 107 -3.61 -7.19 19.89
N LEU A 108 -2.49 -6.52 19.62
CA LEU A 108 -1.80 -5.68 20.61
C LEU A 108 -2.63 -4.45 20.99
N LEU A 109 -3.23 -3.77 20.00
CA LEU A 109 -4.12 -2.63 20.25
C LEU A 109 -5.32 -3.01 21.14
N LYS A 110 -5.82 -4.25 21.03
CA LYS A 110 -6.92 -4.74 21.84
C LYS A 110 -6.58 -4.86 23.32
N GLN A 111 -5.29 -4.99 23.65
CA GLN A 111 -4.82 -5.07 25.03
C GLN A 111 -4.73 -3.71 25.73
N ASP A 112 -4.87 -2.60 24.96
CA ASP A 112 -4.85 -1.24 25.49
C ASP A 112 -6.26 -0.79 25.82
N ASP A 113 -6.61 -0.82 27.11
CA ASP A 113 -7.93 -0.44 27.62
C ASP A 113 -8.26 1.05 27.40
N SER A 114 -7.27 1.89 27.09
CA SER A 114 -7.49 3.30 26.77
C SER A 114 -8.10 3.50 25.37
N LEU A 115 -7.91 2.52 24.47
CA LEU A 115 -8.41 2.55 23.10
C LEU A 115 -9.78 1.89 23.00
N LYS A 116 -10.82 2.72 22.94
CA LYS A 116 -12.20 2.27 22.85
C LYS A 116 -12.79 2.60 21.48
N ASN A 117 -13.86 1.89 21.12
CA ASN A 117 -14.65 2.13 19.92
C ASN A 117 -13.83 2.07 18.60
N ILE A 118 -12.86 1.17 18.52
CA ILE A 118 -12.12 0.93 17.25
C ILE A 118 -13.00 0.13 16.30
N SER A 119 -13.00 0.53 15.04
CA SER A 119 -13.54 -0.26 13.93
C SER A 119 -12.54 -0.35 12.78
N VAL A 120 -12.64 -1.43 12.00
CA VAL A 120 -11.75 -1.70 10.88
C VAL A 120 -12.58 -1.73 9.59
N LEU A 121 -12.22 -0.89 8.62
CA LEU A 121 -12.76 -0.92 7.27
C LEU A 121 -11.79 -1.68 6.35
N ILE A 122 -12.27 -2.72 5.70
CA ILE A 122 -11.48 -3.52 4.74
C ILE A 122 -12.12 -3.38 3.36
N PHE A 123 -11.32 -2.99 2.36
CA PHE A 123 -11.77 -2.85 0.98
C PHE A 123 -10.79 -3.49 -0.01
N GLY A 124 -11.24 -3.68 -1.25
CA GLY A 124 -10.47 -4.30 -2.33
C GLY A 124 -10.49 -5.83 -2.32
N SER A 125 -11.23 -6.45 -1.40
CA SER A 125 -11.41 -7.90 -1.36
C SER A 125 -12.84 -8.27 -0.96
N ALA A 126 -13.28 -9.47 -1.36
CA ALA A 126 -14.53 -10.04 -0.88
C ALA A 126 -14.47 -10.32 0.64
N TYR A 127 -15.65 -10.48 1.24
CA TYR A 127 -15.77 -10.93 2.61
C TYR A 127 -15.02 -12.27 2.80
N ASN A 128 -14.23 -12.35 3.85
CA ASN A 128 -13.54 -13.56 4.28
C ASN A 128 -13.76 -13.76 5.77
N LYS A 129 -14.41 -14.87 6.12
CA LYS A 129 -14.77 -15.19 7.49
C LYS A 129 -13.55 -15.36 8.40
N GLU A 130 -12.48 -16.02 7.92
CA GLU A 130 -11.26 -16.23 8.70
C GLU A 130 -10.59 -14.90 9.06
N ILE A 131 -10.57 -13.96 8.10
CA ILE A 131 -10.05 -12.62 8.34
C ILE A 131 -10.93 -11.85 9.30
N ALA A 132 -12.26 -11.95 9.15
CA ALA A 132 -13.21 -11.28 10.04
C ALA A 132 -13.09 -11.78 11.48
N ASP A 133 -13.02 -13.09 11.67
CA ASP A 133 -12.90 -13.75 12.98
C ASP A 133 -11.55 -13.45 13.67
N ALA A 134 -10.51 -13.17 12.88
CA ALA A 134 -9.17 -12.84 13.38
C ALA A 134 -9.01 -11.38 13.83
N ILE A 135 -9.96 -10.50 13.53
CA ILE A 135 -9.91 -9.09 13.93
C ILE A 135 -10.69 -8.91 15.25
N PRO A 136 -10.04 -8.45 16.32
CA PRO A 136 -10.67 -8.31 17.63
C PRO A 136 -11.55 -7.05 17.77
N PHE A 137 -11.90 -6.41 16.65
CA PHE A 137 -12.67 -5.18 16.56
C PHE A 137 -13.86 -5.33 15.61
N LYS A 138 -14.82 -4.41 15.70
CA LYS A 138 -15.91 -4.31 14.74
C LYS A 138 -15.33 -4.12 13.34
N THR A 139 -15.66 -5.01 12.42
CA THR A 139 -15.10 -5.03 11.07
C THR A 139 -16.20 -4.86 10.03
N ARG A 140 -15.95 -4.01 9.05
CA ARG A 140 -16.80 -3.80 7.88
C ARG A 140 -16.02 -4.11 6.62
N PHE A 141 -16.49 -5.07 5.85
CA PHE A 141 -15.97 -5.36 4.52
C PHE A 141 -16.72 -4.53 3.49
N MET A 142 -16.00 -3.65 2.82
CA MET A 142 -16.55 -2.78 1.78
C MET A 142 -16.56 -3.44 0.40
N GLY A 143 -16.02 -4.67 0.29
CA GLY A 143 -15.92 -5.39 -0.96
C GLY A 143 -14.93 -4.78 -1.96
N TYR A 144 -15.12 -5.10 -3.24
CA TYR A 144 -14.37 -4.48 -4.33
C TYR A 144 -15.01 -3.13 -4.65
N LEU A 145 -14.28 -2.05 -4.40
CA LEU A 145 -14.69 -0.71 -4.81
C LEU A 145 -14.34 -0.53 -6.28
N LEU A 146 -15.36 -0.35 -7.11
CA LEU A 146 -15.24 -0.34 -8.57
C LEU A 146 -14.96 1.07 -9.12
N ASP A 147 -15.03 2.08 -8.28
CA ASP A 147 -14.82 3.47 -8.63
C ASP A 147 -13.97 4.21 -7.59
N GLU A 148 -13.34 5.27 -8.04
CA GLU A 148 -12.42 6.07 -7.23
C GLU A 148 -13.14 6.94 -6.19
N TYR A 149 -14.42 7.31 -6.42
CA TYR A 149 -15.23 8.07 -5.45
C TYR A 149 -15.51 7.23 -4.21
N SER A 150 -15.93 5.97 -4.39
CA SER A 150 -16.15 5.03 -3.30
C SER A 150 -14.87 4.78 -2.51
N THR A 151 -13.73 4.67 -3.20
CA THR A 151 -12.43 4.49 -2.56
C THR A 151 -12.01 5.74 -1.78
N SER A 152 -12.21 6.92 -2.35
CA SER A 152 -11.97 8.21 -1.68
C SER A 152 -12.82 8.38 -0.42
N LEU A 153 -14.11 7.96 -0.46
CA LEU A 153 -14.98 7.98 0.72
C LEU A 153 -14.42 7.13 1.88
N VAL A 154 -13.90 5.93 1.59
CA VAL A 154 -13.31 5.07 2.63
C VAL A 154 -12.09 5.72 3.26
N TYR A 155 -11.20 6.31 2.46
CA TYR A 155 -10.06 7.05 3.02
C TYR A 155 -10.51 8.22 3.89
N ASN A 156 -11.44 9.02 3.42
CA ASN A 156 -11.93 10.19 4.16
C ASN A 156 -12.69 9.82 5.45
N ALA A 157 -13.33 8.67 5.51
CA ALA A 157 -14.00 8.18 6.73
C ALA A 157 -13.02 7.67 7.78
N ALA A 158 -11.80 7.28 7.37
CA ALA A 158 -10.79 6.71 8.25
C ALA A 158 -10.06 7.78 9.07
N ASP A 159 -9.58 7.38 10.25
CA ASP A 159 -8.64 8.17 11.07
C ASP A 159 -7.20 7.83 10.74
N VAL A 160 -6.97 6.60 10.29
CA VAL A 160 -5.66 6.13 9.84
C VAL A 160 -5.82 5.04 8.79
N PHE A 161 -4.95 5.08 7.78
CA PHE A 161 -4.81 4.00 6.81
C PHE A 161 -3.55 3.18 7.12
N ILE A 162 -3.67 1.85 7.11
CA ILE A 162 -2.54 0.96 7.36
C ILE A 162 -2.08 0.34 6.04
N ALA A 163 -0.82 0.55 5.70
CA ALA A 163 -0.15 -0.02 4.52
C ALA A 163 0.99 -0.95 4.94
N PRO A 164 0.70 -2.17 5.43
CA PRO A 164 1.71 -3.06 6.01
C PRO A 164 2.45 -3.88 4.96
N SER A 165 2.50 -3.39 3.71
CA SER A 165 3.16 -4.07 2.60
C SER A 165 4.64 -4.31 2.90
N LEU A 166 5.11 -5.55 2.62
CA LEU A 166 6.50 -5.97 2.79
C LEU A 166 7.34 -5.71 1.52
N ALA A 167 6.66 -5.49 0.40
CA ALA A 167 7.26 -5.09 -0.86
C ALA A 167 6.25 -4.23 -1.63
N GLU A 168 6.68 -3.05 -2.04
CA GLU A 168 5.84 -2.11 -2.77
C GLU A 168 6.68 -1.27 -3.71
N ALA A 169 6.40 -1.31 -5.01
CA ALA A 169 7.18 -0.55 -5.98
C ALA A 169 6.93 0.96 -5.87
N PHE A 170 5.70 1.37 -5.62
CA PHE A 170 5.28 2.75 -5.42
C PHE A 170 4.33 2.89 -4.25
N GLY A 171 3.12 2.32 -4.33
CA GLY A 171 2.11 2.34 -3.28
C GLY A 171 1.01 3.37 -3.53
N TYR A 172 0.22 3.21 -4.60
CA TYR A 172 -0.90 4.09 -4.90
C TYR A 172 -1.84 4.30 -3.72
N VAL A 173 -2.19 3.23 -2.99
CA VAL A 173 -3.06 3.31 -1.81
C VAL A 173 -2.54 4.26 -0.72
N VAL A 174 -1.21 4.40 -0.59
CA VAL A 174 -0.57 5.35 0.32
C VAL A 174 -0.78 6.79 -0.18
N MET A 175 -0.54 7.01 -1.47
CA MET A 175 -0.73 8.33 -2.09
C MET A 175 -2.19 8.77 -2.03
N GLU A 176 -3.12 7.87 -2.33
CA GLU A 176 -4.57 8.09 -2.29
C GLU A 176 -5.03 8.49 -0.86
N ALA A 177 -4.64 7.71 0.15
CA ALA A 177 -4.99 8.00 1.55
C ALA A 177 -4.44 9.37 2.00
N LEU A 178 -3.15 9.64 1.73
CA LEU A 178 -2.52 10.93 2.06
C LEU A 178 -3.17 12.09 1.32
N SER A 179 -3.57 11.90 0.05
CA SER A 179 -4.27 12.92 -0.73
C SER A 179 -5.64 13.25 -0.16
N CYS A 180 -6.32 12.26 0.43
CA CYS A 180 -7.57 12.45 1.16
C CYS A 180 -7.37 13.06 2.57
N GLY A 181 -6.14 13.38 2.98
CA GLY A 181 -5.83 13.90 4.30
C GLY A 181 -5.77 12.85 5.41
N THR A 182 -5.80 11.58 5.07
CA THR A 182 -5.74 10.47 6.01
C THR A 182 -4.30 10.05 6.26
N PRO A 183 -3.80 10.12 7.50
CA PRO A 183 -2.45 9.72 7.84
C PRO A 183 -2.24 8.22 7.60
N VAL A 184 -1.03 7.85 7.21
CA VAL A 184 -0.70 6.46 6.85
C VAL A 184 0.35 5.89 7.79
N VAL A 185 0.13 4.68 8.27
CA VAL A 185 1.16 3.86 8.93
C VAL A 185 1.60 2.77 7.97
N GLY A 186 2.88 2.72 7.65
CA GLY A 186 3.44 1.72 6.74
C GLY A 186 4.84 1.29 7.12
N PHE A 187 5.33 0.21 6.53
CA PHE A 187 6.73 -0.17 6.68
C PHE A 187 7.64 0.71 5.81
N ASN A 188 8.86 0.92 6.29
CA ASN A 188 9.91 1.63 5.56
C ASN A 188 10.49 0.73 4.45
N VAL A 189 9.70 0.44 3.41
CA VAL A 189 10.05 -0.46 2.31
C VAL A 189 9.64 0.11 0.96
N GLY A 190 10.42 -0.18 -0.07
CA GLY A 190 10.11 0.18 -1.46
C GLY A 190 9.87 1.67 -1.65
N GLY A 191 8.76 2.03 -2.32
CA GLY A 191 8.36 3.41 -2.60
C GLY A 191 7.59 4.09 -1.48
N ILE A 192 7.19 3.39 -0.41
CA ILE A 192 6.40 3.96 0.69
C ILE A 192 7.10 5.16 1.36
N PRO A 193 8.43 5.12 1.64
CA PRO A 193 9.15 6.25 2.25
C PRO A 193 9.21 7.52 1.40
N ASP A 194 8.96 7.42 0.10
CA ASP A 194 8.92 8.60 -0.77
C ASP A 194 7.73 9.51 -0.47
N MET A 195 6.66 8.96 0.15
CA MET A 195 5.39 9.64 0.39
C MET A 195 5.14 9.92 1.87
N ILE A 196 5.55 9.02 2.77
CA ILE A 196 5.32 9.19 4.21
C ILE A 196 6.48 9.97 4.83
N ARG A 197 6.19 11.17 5.31
CA ARG A 197 7.06 11.95 6.18
C ARG A 197 6.77 11.54 7.63
N HIS A 198 7.73 10.78 8.21
CA HIS A 198 7.57 10.17 9.53
C HIS A 198 7.21 11.19 10.61
N LYS A 199 6.11 10.96 11.32
CA LYS A 199 5.51 11.82 12.36
C LYS A 199 4.90 13.15 11.88
N GLU A 200 4.85 13.39 10.56
CA GLU A 200 4.19 14.57 10.00
C GLU A 200 2.85 14.19 9.34
N ASN A 201 2.88 13.33 8.32
CA ASN A 201 1.69 12.87 7.60
C ASN A 201 1.43 11.37 7.78
N GLY A 202 2.20 10.70 8.64
CA GLY A 202 2.08 9.28 8.93
C GLY A 202 3.24 8.74 9.74
N TYR A 203 3.34 7.42 9.79
CA TYR A 203 4.38 6.74 10.57
C TYR A 203 5.05 5.64 9.75
N LEU A 204 6.36 5.65 9.67
CA LEU A 204 7.18 4.60 9.08
C LEU A 204 7.66 3.65 10.18
N ALA A 205 7.13 2.44 10.16
CA ALA A 205 7.58 1.37 11.05
C ALA A 205 8.80 0.65 10.45
N LYS A 206 9.65 0.12 11.33
CA LYS A 206 10.73 -0.77 10.92
C LYS A 206 10.15 -2.16 10.68
N TYR A 207 10.64 -2.81 9.63
CA TYR A 207 10.35 -4.20 9.31
C TYR A 207 11.49 -5.10 9.79
#